data_e7ca729f0dfb0b617d87ccea572c6ae0
#
_entry.id   e7ca729f0dfb0b617d87ccea572c6ae0
#
_cell.length_a   1.000
_cell.length_b   1.000
_cell.length_c   1.000
_cell.angle_alpha   90.00
_cell.angle_beta   90.00
_cell.angle_gamma   90.00
#
_symmetry.space_group_name_H-M   'P 1'
#
loop_
_entity.id
_entity.type
_entity.pdbx_description
1 polymer ?
#
loop_
_entity_poly.entity_id
_entity_poly.type
_entity_poly.pdbx_seq_one_letter_code
_entity_poly.pdbx_strand_id
1 'polypeptide(L)'
;MFDRRLLQYFDWGLLALASIIGGIGLFTLYSAVTAETPEPQKIIFYKQLIWFSAALFAMTVSFSINYKLLDRWGQVLYIGCILLLVWVLFFGKYVGGSRRWLILGPVSVQPSELAKIAVMIVLARYYSKDANTRGHTLRELFRPAVLTLIPFFLIVRQPDLGTAGLLLLIAGSITLFVKIERRSLIYLMVSGAAVVPLVWFFLKEYQKRRILVFLDPDLDPLGAGYHIIQSKIAIGSGMISGKGFLQGTQNALSFLPEEHTDFIFSVLAEEWGFIGSVVLVLLFLLLIFWGLKIAQGCREPFGTILAVGITSMIFWQVIINIGMTMGLMPVVGVPLPLVSYGGSSVLTTAIGIGLLMNVSMRRFMLE
;
A
#
# COMPACT_ATOMS: atom_id res chain seq x y z
N MET A 1 -17.86 -24.86 9.94
CA MET A 1 -17.12 -25.79 10.80
C MET A 1 -15.63 -25.50 10.63
N PHE A 2 -14.93 -25.14 11.67
CA PHE A 2 -13.48 -24.84 11.59
C PHE A 2 -12.75 -26.16 11.36
N ASP A 3 -12.09 -26.33 10.21
CA ASP A 3 -11.33 -27.53 9.91
C ASP A 3 -10.02 -27.49 10.72
N ARG A 4 -9.86 -28.41 11.68
CA ARG A 4 -8.66 -28.52 12.54
C ARG A 4 -7.36 -28.69 11.73
N ARG A 5 -7.43 -29.16 10.49
CA ARG A 5 -6.29 -29.28 9.57
C ARG A 5 -5.72 -27.91 9.19
N LEU A 6 -6.56 -26.83 9.17
CA LEU A 6 -6.09 -25.49 8.90
C LEU A 6 -5.10 -24.96 9.96
N LEU A 7 -5.27 -25.37 11.23
CA LEU A 7 -4.37 -24.97 12.31
C LEU A 7 -2.97 -25.63 12.19
N GLN A 8 -2.88 -26.82 11.59
CA GLN A 8 -1.58 -27.50 11.39
C GLN A 8 -0.72 -26.80 10.32
N TYR A 9 -1.37 -26.16 9.35
CA TYR A 9 -0.70 -25.44 8.25
C TYR A 9 -0.70 -23.92 8.46
N PHE A 10 -1.00 -23.47 9.68
CA PHE A 10 -1.03 -22.05 10.01
C PHE A 10 0.37 -21.43 9.91
N ASP A 11 0.49 -20.35 9.18
CA ASP A 11 1.77 -19.68 8.90
C ASP A 11 2.15 -18.72 10.04
N TRP A 12 2.62 -19.31 11.17
CA TRP A 12 3.07 -18.55 12.34
C TRP A 12 4.20 -17.59 12.04
N GLY A 13 5.07 -17.93 11.06
CA GLY A 13 6.19 -17.09 10.67
C GLY A 13 5.72 -15.80 10.01
N LEU A 14 4.73 -15.88 9.11
CA LEU A 14 4.15 -14.70 8.48
C LEU A 14 3.44 -13.80 9.48
N LEU A 15 2.69 -14.38 10.42
CA LEU A 15 2.03 -13.65 11.51
C LEU A 15 3.05 -12.95 12.41
N ALA A 16 4.09 -13.67 12.85
CA ALA A 16 5.14 -13.11 13.68
C ALA A 16 5.86 -11.95 12.99
N LEU A 17 6.20 -12.11 11.70
CA LEU A 17 6.85 -11.08 10.91
C LEU A 17 5.99 -9.82 10.79
N ALA A 18 4.70 -9.97 10.46
CA ALA A 18 3.76 -8.86 10.40
C ALA A 18 3.60 -8.16 11.77
N SER A 19 3.57 -8.95 12.85
CA SER A 19 3.48 -8.41 14.22
C SER A 19 4.74 -7.65 14.65
N ILE A 20 5.93 -8.12 14.25
CA ILE A 20 7.20 -7.43 14.50
C ILE A 20 7.22 -6.09 13.77
N ILE A 21 6.88 -6.07 12.48
CA ILE A 21 6.83 -4.82 11.68
C ILE A 21 5.82 -3.85 12.29
N GLY A 22 4.62 -4.34 12.63
CA GLY A 22 3.59 -3.53 13.27
C GLY A 22 3.99 -3.01 14.66
N GLY A 23 4.72 -3.82 15.43
CA GLY A 23 5.31 -3.42 16.71
C GLY A 23 6.32 -2.28 16.55
N ILE A 24 7.26 -2.42 15.61
CA ILE A 24 8.21 -1.34 15.26
C ILE A 24 7.43 -0.07 14.87
N GLY A 25 6.39 -0.20 14.04
CA GLY A 25 5.53 0.91 13.64
C GLY A 25 4.86 1.61 14.84
N LEU A 26 4.32 0.84 15.78
CA LEU A 26 3.69 1.40 16.98
C LEU A 26 4.71 2.11 17.89
N PHE A 27 5.92 1.56 18.06
CA PHE A 27 6.99 2.22 18.80
C PHE A 27 7.43 3.53 18.15
N THR A 28 7.65 3.51 16.83
CA THR A 28 8.02 4.72 16.08
C THR A 28 6.89 5.76 16.12
N LEU A 29 5.64 5.34 15.95
CA LEU A 29 4.49 6.24 16.05
C LEU A 29 4.34 6.85 17.44
N TYR A 30 4.56 6.03 18.50
CA TYR A 30 4.54 6.54 19.87
C TYR A 30 5.58 7.66 20.06
N SER A 31 6.79 7.46 19.55
CA SER A 31 7.82 8.49 19.59
C SER A 31 7.42 9.72 18.77
N ALA A 32 6.93 9.54 17.55
CA ALA A 32 6.51 10.65 16.68
C ALA A 32 5.46 11.56 17.32
N VAL A 33 4.54 11.00 18.11
CA VAL A 33 3.43 11.77 18.70
C VAL A 33 3.65 12.18 20.15
N THR A 34 4.76 11.76 20.80
CA THR A 34 5.02 12.02 22.23
C THR A 34 6.16 13.00 22.44
N ALA A 35 7.10 13.13 21.48
CA ALA A 35 8.25 14.01 21.59
C ALA A 35 7.80 15.48 21.67
N GLU A 36 7.76 16.02 22.90
CA GLU A 36 7.47 17.44 23.26
C GLU A 36 6.16 18.04 22.69
N THR A 37 5.19 17.21 22.32
CA THR A 37 3.95 17.65 21.68
C THR A 37 2.78 17.78 22.66
N PRO A 38 1.82 18.71 22.40
CA PRO A 38 0.63 18.88 23.23
C PRO A 38 -0.21 17.58 23.33
N GLU A 39 -0.93 17.39 24.45
CA GLU A 39 -1.77 16.20 24.72
C GLU A 39 -2.69 15.72 23.57
N PRO A 40 -3.24 16.57 22.69
CA PRO A 40 -4.10 16.11 21.60
C PRO A 40 -3.45 15.12 20.64
N GLN A 41 -2.12 15.11 20.49
CA GLN A 41 -1.44 14.21 19.58
C GLN A 41 -1.35 12.77 20.12
N LYS A 42 -1.34 12.56 21.45
CA LYS A 42 -1.41 11.22 22.06
C LYS A 42 -2.69 10.46 21.66
N ILE A 43 -3.77 11.18 21.32
CA ILE A 43 -5.01 10.61 20.82
C ILE A 43 -4.77 9.83 19.49
N ILE A 44 -3.81 10.26 18.68
CA ILE A 44 -3.44 9.59 17.42
C ILE A 44 -2.94 8.17 17.71
N PHE A 45 -2.08 8.02 18.73
CA PHE A 45 -1.56 6.71 19.13
C PHE A 45 -2.68 5.77 19.60
N TYR A 46 -3.60 6.25 20.45
CA TYR A 46 -4.73 5.43 20.92
C TYR A 46 -5.67 5.04 19.76
N LYS A 47 -5.93 5.95 18.83
CA LYS A 47 -6.68 5.64 17.62
C LYS A 47 -5.99 4.56 16.78
N GLN A 48 -4.67 4.61 16.65
CA GLN A 48 -3.90 3.59 15.94
C GLN A 48 -4.00 2.22 16.61
N LEU A 49 -3.97 2.13 17.96
CA LEU A 49 -4.19 0.88 18.69
C LEU A 49 -5.57 0.28 18.40
N ILE A 50 -6.61 1.11 18.35
CA ILE A 50 -7.97 0.67 17.97
C ILE A 50 -7.96 0.13 16.53
N TRP A 51 -7.30 0.83 15.61
CA TRP A 51 -7.17 0.39 14.23
C TRP A 51 -6.38 -0.91 14.09
N PHE A 52 -5.31 -1.10 14.85
CA PHE A 52 -4.57 -2.37 14.90
C PHE A 52 -5.43 -3.51 15.42
N SER A 53 -6.25 -3.27 16.44
CA SER A 53 -7.19 -4.26 16.96
C SER A 53 -8.24 -4.65 15.89
N ALA A 54 -8.81 -3.66 15.18
CA ALA A 54 -9.71 -3.89 14.07
C ALA A 54 -9.04 -4.61 12.90
N ALA A 55 -7.77 -4.29 12.62
CA ALA A 55 -6.97 -4.91 11.58
C ALA A 55 -6.65 -6.37 11.90
N LEU A 56 -6.32 -6.72 13.14
CA LEU A 56 -6.14 -8.10 13.60
C LEU A 56 -7.45 -8.90 13.47
N PHE A 57 -8.57 -8.29 13.82
CA PHE A 57 -9.88 -8.91 13.61
C PHE A 57 -10.16 -9.15 12.11
N ALA A 58 -9.96 -8.15 11.26
CA ALA A 58 -10.15 -8.28 9.81
C ALA A 58 -9.20 -9.30 9.18
N MET A 59 -7.94 -9.36 9.64
CA MET A 59 -6.98 -10.40 9.25
C MET A 59 -7.48 -11.79 9.63
N THR A 60 -7.99 -11.95 10.86
CA THR A 60 -8.57 -13.22 11.35
C THR A 60 -9.75 -13.65 10.50
N VAL A 61 -10.66 -12.74 10.16
CA VAL A 61 -11.78 -13.01 9.25
C VAL A 61 -11.25 -13.41 7.86
N SER A 62 -10.26 -12.70 7.34
CA SER A 62 -9.71 -12.94 6.00
C SER A 62 -9.01 -14.28 5.86
N PHE A 63 -8.28 -14.77 6.86
CA PHE A 63 -7.69 -16.10 6.79
C PHE A 63 -8.69 -17.23 7.09
N SER A 64 -9.78 -16.95 7.79
CA SER A 64 -10.80 -17.95 8.13
C SER A 64 -11.72 -18.28 6.95
N ILE A 65 -12.08 -17.28 6.14
CA ILE A 65 -12.98 -17.44 5.00
C ILE A 65 -12.19 -17.99 3.80
N ASN A 66 -12.70 -19.06 3.16
CA ASN A 66 -12.02 -19.64 2.00
C ASN A 66 -11.86 -18.62 0.87
N TYR A 67 -10.61 -18.41 0.40
CA TYR A 67 -10.32 -17.45 -0.67
C TYR A 67 -11.01 -17.80 -2.01
N LYS A 68 -11.41 -19.07 -2.23
CA LYS A 68 -12.22 -19.47 -3.40
C LYS A 68 -13.58 -18.77 -3.43
N LEU A 69 -14.11 -18.36 -2.26
CA LEU A 69 -15.32 -17.56 -2.20
C LEU A 69 -15.12 -16.19 -2.84
N LEU A 70 -13.89 -15.63 -2.73
CA LEU A 70 -13.54 -14.37 -3.38
C LEU A 70 -13.53 -14.50 -4.91
N ASP A 71 -13.13 -15.65 -5.45
CA ASP A 71 -13.26 -15.91 -6.89
C ASP A 71 -14.74 -15.87 -7.31
N ARG A 72 -15.64 -16.50 -6.54
CA ARG A 72 -17.06 -16.50 -6.84
C ARG A 72 -17.68 -15.11 -6.76
N TRP A 73 -17.39 -14.34 -5.72
CA TRP A 73 -17.99 -13.03 -5.44
C TRP A 73 -17.16 -11.84 -5.94
N GLY A 74 -16.02 -12.08 -6.58
CA GLY A 74 -15.06 -11.01 -6.97
C GLY A 74 -15.67 -9.90 -7.81
N GLN A 75 -16.61 -10.22 -8.74
CA GLN A 75 -17.30 -9.20 -9.54
C GLN A 75 -18.23 -8.34 -8.68
N VAL A 76 -18.96 -8.96 -7.74
CA VAL A 76 -19.87 -8.24 -6.83
C VAL A 76 -19.08 -7.31 -5.91
N LEU A 77 -17.96 -7.79 -5.35
CA LEU A 77 -17.07 -6.99 -4.54
C LEU A 77 -16.49 -5.80 -5.33
N TYR A 78 -16.08 -6.03 -6.57
CA TYR A 78 -15.58 -4.98 -7.45
C TYR A 78 -16.66 -3.93 -7.75
N ILE A 79 -17.86 -4.33 -8.15
CA ILE A 79 -18.97 -3.41 -8.42
C ILE A 79 -19.31 -2.62 -7.16
N GLY A 80 -19.43 -3.28 -6.00
CA GLY A 80 -19.64 -2.61 -4.73
C GLY A 80 -18.60 -1.57 -4.41
N CYS A 81 -17.32 -1.88 -4.70
CA CYS A 81 -16.22 -0.94 -4.50
C CYS A 81 -16.29 0.26 -5.46
N ILE A 82 -16.65 0.04 -6.74
CA ILE A 82 -16.87 1.13 -7.70
C ILE A 82 -18.03 2.05 -7.23
N LEU A 83 -19.12 1.47 -6.75
CA LEU A 83 -20.23 2.25 -6.22
C LEU A 83 -19.82 3.09 -5.00
N LEU A 84 -19.00 2.52 -4.10
CA LEU A 84 -18.44 3.26 -2.96
C LEU A 84 -17.52 4.40 -3.41
N LEU A 85 -16.67 4.19 -4.43
CA LEU A 85 -15.82 5.24 -4.99
C LEU A 85 -16.66 6.37 -5.61
N VAL A 86 -17.72 6.01 -6.34
CA VAL A 86 -18.66 7.00 -6.90
C VAL A 86 -19.41 7.73 -5.78
N TRP A 87 -19.89 6.99 -4.77
CA TRP A 87 -20.57 7.59 -3.62
C TRP A 87 -19.73 8.65 -2.92
N VAL A 88 -18.44 8.36 -2.68
CA VAL A 88 -17.52 9.30 -2.02
C VAL A 88 -17.27 10.55 -2.84
N LEU A 89 -17.27 10.48 -4.16
CA LEU A 89 -17.14 11.67 -5.01
C LEU A 89 -18.24 12.70 -4.75
N PHE A 90 -19.46 12.24 -4.49
CA PHE A 90 -20.63 13.11 -4.27
C PHE A 90 -20.85 13.43 -2.78
N PHE A 91 -20.72 12.44 -1.90
CA PHE A 91 -21.13 12.49 -0.50
C PHE A 91 -19.98 12.41 0.50
N GLY A 92 -18.72 12.28 0.01
CA GLY A 92 -17.54 12.19 0.88
C GLY A 92 -17.29 13.49 1.65
N LYS A 93 -16.76 13.36 2.86
CA LYS A 93 -16.36 14.51 3.67
C LYS A 93 -15.12 15.18 3.05
N TYR A 94 -15.15 16.51 3.01
CA TYR A 94 -14.04 17.31 2.54
C TYR A 94 -12.97 17.41 3.63
N VAL A 95 -11.83 16.77 3.43
CA VAL A 95 -10.70 16.77 4.37
C VAL A 95 -9.41 17.00 3.57
N GLY A 96 -8.59 17.95 4.00
CA GLY A 96 -7.30 18.23 3.34
C GLY A 96 -7.42 18.56 1.84
N GLY A 97 -8.44 19.32 1.43
CA GLY A 97 -8.62 19.72 0.04
C GLY A 97 -9.26 18.67 -0.88
N SER A 98 -9.73 17.54 -0.36
CA SER A 98 -10.27 16.45 -1.18
C SER A 98 -11.39 15.68 -0.50
N ARG A 99 -12.27 15.06 -1.32
CA ARG A 99 -13.35 14.17 -0.84
C ARG A 99 -12.94 12.73 -1.04
N ARG A 100 -12.27 12.14 -0.04
CA ARG A 100 -11.73 10.78 -0.10
C ARG A 100 -12.24 9.88 1.01
N TRP A 101 -12.85 10.45 2.06
CA TRP A 101 -13.16 9.76 3.29
C TRP A 101 -14.65 9.55 3.47
N LEU A 102 -15.03 8.31 3.77
CA LEU A 102 -16.31 7.96 4.35
C LEU A 102 -16.18 7.98 5.87
N ILE A 103 -16.95 8.84 6.53
CA ILE A 103 -16.99 8.90 7.98
C ILE A 103 -18.23 8.18 8.46
N LEU A 104 -18.03 7.06 9.14
CA LEU A 104 -19.07 6.23 9.75
C LEU A 104 -18.92 6.32 11.28
N GLY A 105 -19.47 7.39 11.86
CA GLY A 105 -19.27 7.67 13.28
C GLY A 105 -17.80 7.97 13.62
N PRO A 106 -17.18 7.23 14.55
CA PRO A 106 -15.77 7.44 14.94
C PRO A 106 -14.77 6.86 13.91
N VAL A 107 -15.25 6.10 12.94
CA VAL A 107 -14.43 5.36 11.96
C VAL A 107 -14.41 6.10 10.64
N SER A 108 -13.21 6.37 10.12
CA SER A 108 -13.02 6.91 8.77
C SER A 108 -12.41 5.85 7.85
N VAL A 109 -13.11 5.51 6.78
CA VAL A 109 -12.65 4.52 5.79
C VAL A 109 -12.41 5.22 4.46
N GLN A 110 -11.32 4.87 3.81
CA GLN A 110 -10.97 5.35 2.47
C GLN A 110 -11.29 4.26 1.44
N PRO A 111 -12.33 4.44 0.59
CA PRO A 111 -12.72 3.42 -0.37
C PRO A 111 -11.66 3.07 -1.40
N SER A 112 -10.74 3.99 -1.73
CA SER A 112 -9.62 3.71 -2.61
C SER A 112 -8.65 2.66 -2.04
N GLU A 113 -8.57 2.51 -0.71
CA GLU A 113 -7.82 1.44 -0.07
C GLU A 113 -8.45 0.06 -0.36
N LEU A 114 -9.77 -0.04 -0.24
CA LEU A 114 -10.51 -1.28 -0.56
C LEU A 114 -10.49 -1.57 -2.06
N ALA A 115 -10.44 -0.55 -2.91
CA ALA A 115 -10.38 -0.70 -4.36
C ALA A 115 -9.12 -1.46 -4.81
N LYS A 116 -8.00 -1.32 -4.12
CA LYS A 116 -6.78 -2.10 -4.41
C LYS A 116 -7.04 -3.61 -4.29
N ILE A 117 -7.67 -4.02 -3.18
CA ILE A 117 -8.02 -5.44 -2.97
C ILE A 117 -9.05 -5.91 -4.01
N ALA A 118 -10.08 -5.12 -4.27
CA ALA A 118 -11.12 -5.47 -5.24
C ALA A 118 -10.55 -5.66 -6.65
N VAL A 119 -9.62 -4.80 -7.08
CA VAL A 119 -8.94 -4.92 -8.37
C VAL A 119 -8.04 -6.16 -8.40
N MET A 120 -7.28 -6.43 -7.34
CA MET A 120 -6.47 -7.66 -7.26
C MET A 120 -7.33 -8.92 -7.40
N ILE A 121 -8.48 -8.99 -6.71
CA ILE A 121 -9.40 -10.12 -6.77
C ILE A 121 -9.97 -10.28 -8.18
N VAL A 122 -10.44 -9.21 -8.82
CA VAL A 122 -11.07 -9.31 -10.15
C VAL A 122 -10.06 -9.63 -11.24
N LEU A 123 -8.82 -9.11 -11.14
CA LEU A 123 -7.72 -9.46 -12.04
C LEU A 123 -7.28 -10.91 -11.84
N ALA A 124 -7.14 -11.37 -10.58
CA ALA A 124 -6.83 -12.76 -10.28
C ALA A 124 -7.90 -13.70 -10.85
N ARG A 125 -9.18 -13.35 -10.72
CA ARG A 125 -10.29 -14.10 -11.31
C ARG A 125 -10.25 -14.12 -12.83
N TYR A 126 -9.93 -12.99 -13.47
CA TYR A 126 -9.85 -12.90 -14.91
C TYR A 126 -8.75 -13.83 -15.46
N TYR A 127 -7.54 -13.66 -14.96
CA TYR A 127 -6.38 -14.39 -15.44
C TYR A 127 -6.37 -15.88 -15.02
N SER A 128 -7.00 -16.24 -13.91
CA SER A 128 -7.09 -17.65 -13.50
C SER A 128 -7.95 -18.51 -14.42
N LYS A 129 -8.90 -17.89 -15.13
CA LYS A 129 -9.81 -18.58 -16.06
C LYS A 129 -9.24 -18.72 -17.47
N ASP A 130 -8.23 -17.92 -17.78
CA ASP A 130 -7.63 -17.85 -19.11
C ASP A 130 -6.18 -18.39 -19.07
N ALA A 131 -6.09 -19.73 -19.03
CA ALA A 131 -4.81 -20.45 -18.96
C ALA A 131 -4.11 -20.45 -20.34
N ASN A 132 -3.78 -19.27 -20.87
CA ASN A 132 -3.14 -19.13 -22.18
C ASN A 132 -1.63 -19.36 -22.08
N THR A 133 -1.15 -20.54 -22.52
CA THR A 133 0.27 -20.93 -22.50
C THR A 133 1.16 -20.08 -23.41
N ARG A 134 0.59 -19.45 -24.43
CA ARG A 134 1.33 -18.60 -25.39
C ARG A 134 1.56 -17.17 -24.90
N GLY A 135 0.86 -16.75 -23.86
CA GLY A 135 0.85 -15.38 -23.33
C GLY A 135 -0.30 -14.55 -23.87
N HIS A 136 -0.69 -13.52 -23.09
CA HIS A 136 -1.86 -12.68 -23.40
C HIS A 136 -1.57 -11.68 -24.52
N THR A 137 -2.47 -11.63 -25.49
CA THR A 137 -2.47 -10.65 -26.59
C THR A 137 -3.01 -9.30 -26.14
N LEU A 138 -2.79 -8.21 -26.90
CA LEU A 138 -3.34 -6.88 -26.61
C LEU A 138 -4.87 -6.88 -26.47
N ARG A 139 -5.56 -7.71 -27.26
CA ARG A 139 -7.03 -7.81 -27.20
C ARG A 139 -7.50 -8.42 -25.87
N GLU A 140 -6.81 -9.43 -25.38
CA GLU A 140 -7.09 -10.07 -24.09
C GLU A 140 -6.74 -9.13 -22.92
N LEU A 141 -5.72 -8.30 -23.06
CA LEU A 141 -5.33 -7.30 -22.06
C LEU A 141 -6.30 -6.11 -21.98
N PHE A 142 -7.18 -5.91 -22.97
CA PHE A 142 -8.14 -4.80 -22.96
C PHE A 142 -9.11 -4.88 -21.76
N ARG A 143 -9.65 -6.07 -21.44
CA ARG A 143 -10.54 -6.24 -20.29
C ARG A 143 -9.87 -5.95 -18.94
N PRO A 144 -8.71 -6.53 -18.59
CA PRO A 144 -7.95 -6.15 -17.41
C PRO A 144 -7.62 -4.66 -17.34
N ALA A 145 -7.26 -4.05 -18.46
CA ALA A 145 -7.00 -2.62 -18.53
C ALA A 145 -8.26 -1.80 -18.18
N VAL A 146 -9.43 -2.11 -18.73
CA VAL A 146 -10.69 -1.43 -18.39
C VAL A 146 -11.03 -1.63 -16.91
N LEU A 147 -10.91 -2.85 -16.38
CA LEU A 147 -11.15 -3.14 -14.96
C LEU A 147 -10.22 -2.37 -14.01
N THR A 148 -9.03 -2.02 -14.45
CA THR A 148 -8.08 -1.21 -13.69
C THR A 148 -8.30 0.29 -13.89
N LEU A 149 -8.57 0.72 -15.11
CA LEU A 149 -8.71 2.13 -15.46
C LEU A 149 -9.99 2.78 -14.90
N ILE A 150 -11.09 2.02 -14.75
CA ILE A 150 -12.32 2.56 -14.14
C ILE A 150 -12.05 3.07 -12.72
N PRO A 151 -11.59 2.25 -11.75
CA PRO A 151 -11.28 2.75 -10.42
C PRO A 151 -10.13 3.76 -10.42
N PHE A 152 -9.13 3.61 -11.30
CA PHE A 152 -8.04 4.59 -11.45
C PHE A 152 -8.58 5.99 -11.72
N PHE A 153 -9.43 6.18 -12.72
CA PHE A 153 -9.98 7.50 -13.04
C PHE A 153 -10.89 8.05 -11.94
N LEU A 154 -11.64 7.19 -11.25
CA LEU A 154 -12.45 7.61 -10.10
C LEU A 154 -11.55 8.14 -8.96
N ILE A 155 -10.44 7.46 -8.66
CA ILE A 155 -9.49 7.85 -7.63
C ILE A 155 -8.74 9.14 -8.03
N VAL A 156 -8.35 9.29 -9.30
CA VAL A 156 -7.75 10.54 -9.82
C VAL A 156 -8.71 11.72 -9.67
N ARG A 157 -10.01 11.49 -9.85
CA ARG A 157 -11.06 12.52 -9.63
C ARG A 157 -11.19 12.94 -8.15
N GLN A 158 -10.74 12.08 -7.21
CA GLN A 158 -10.69 12.36 -5.77
C GLN A 158 -9.38 13.04 -5.34
N PRO A 159 -8.64 13.71 -6.21
CA PRO A 159 -7.22 14.12 -6.20
C PRO A 159 -6.27 13.22 -5.39
N ASP A 160 -6.38 11.89 -5.55
CA ASP A 160 -5.52 10.89 -4.89
C ASP A 160 -4.60 10.18 -5.89
N LEU A 161 -3.54 10.88 -6.33
CA LEU A 161 -2.61 10.36 -7.32
C LEU A 161 -1.73 9.22 -6.78
N GLY A 162 -1.40 9.26 -5.48
CA GLY A 162 -0.60 8.23 -4.85
C GLY A 162 -1.27 6.87 -4.94
N THR A 163 -2.50 6.78 -4.47
CA THR A 163 -3.29 5.54 -4.52
C THR A 163 -3.63 5.13 -5.95
N ALA A 164 -3.93 6.10 -6.84
CA ALA A 164 -4.19 5.80 -8.26
C ALA A 164 -2.95 5.20 -8.94
N GLY A 165 -1.78 5.80 -8.77
CA GLY A 165 -0.52 5.28 -9.30
C GLY A 165 -0.17 3.90 -8.74
N LEU A 166 -0.33 3.73 -7.43
CA LEU A 166 -0.14 2.44 -6.77
C LEU A 166 -1.05 1.34 -7.35
N LEU A 167 -2.31 1.68 -7.65
CA LEU A 167 -3.25 0.75 -8.28
C LEU A 167 -2.76 0.28 -9.66
N LEU A 168 -2.23 1.20 -10.49
CA LEU A 168 -1.65 0.86 -11.79
C LEU A 168 -0.40 -0.02 -11.65
N LEU A 169 0.46 0.26 -10.67
CA LEU A 169 1.66 -0.53 -10.42
C LEU A 169 1.32 -1.96 -9.97
N ILE A 170 0.31 -2.11 -9.10
CA ILE A 170 -0.18 -3.43 -8.66
C ILE A 170 -0.75 -4.20 -9.86
N ALA A 171 -1.66 -3.58 -10.63
CA ALA A 171 -2.27 -4.21 -11.80
C ALA A 171 -1.25 -4.55 -12.88
N GLY A 172 -0.28 -3.67 -13.11
CA GLY A 172 0.86 -3.90 -14.01
C GLY A 172 1.71 -5.09 -13.57
N SER A 173 2.03 -5.18 -12.28
CA SER A 173 2.79 -6.31 -11.71
C SER A 173 2.07 -7.64 -11.87
N ILE A 174 0.75 -7.69 -11.60
CA ILE A 174 -0.08 -8.88 -11.84
C ILE A 174 -0.04 -9.26 -13.32
N THR A 175 -0.25 -8.29 -14.19
CA THR A 175 -0.30 -8.51 -15.66
C THR A 175 1.04 -9.01 -16.20
N LEU A 176 2.16 -8.44 -15.72
CA LEU A 176 3.50 -8.89 -16.10
C LEU A 176 3.80 -10.31 -15.61
N PHE A 177 3.32 -10.67 -14.43
CA PHE A 177 3.49 -12.01 -13.86
C PHE A 177 2.80 -13.09 -14.71
N VAL A 178 1.63 -12.81 -15.27
CA VAL A 178 0.79 -13.78 -16.00
C VAL A 178 1.30 -14.07 -17.42
N LYS A 179 2.47 -13.60 -17.81
CA LYS A 179 3.05 -13.75 -19.15
C LYS A 179 2.26 -13.03 -20.25
N ILE A 180 2.91 -12.07 -20.86
CA ILE A 180 2.43 -11.29 -21.99
C ILE A 180 3.17 -11.75 -23.26
N GLU A 181 2.50 -11.78 -24.40
CA GLU A 181 3.14 -11.98 -25.69
C GLU A 181 4.17 -10.87 -25.94
N ARG A 182 5.36 -11.22 -26.43
CA ARG A 182 6.47 -10.26 -26.64
C ARG A 182 6.07 -9.04 -27.48
N ARG A 183 5.29 -9.26 -28.54
CA ARG A 183 4.79 -8.16 -29.40
C ARG A 183 3.87 -7.21 -28.61
N SER A 184 2.94 -7.78 -27.83
CA SER A 184 2.03 -7.02 -26.99
C SER A 184 2.78 -6.22 -25.92
N LEU A 185 3.82 -6.80 -25.32
CA LEU A 185 4.67 -6.13 -24.36
C LEU A 185 5.40 -4.93 -24.97
N ILE A 186 5.98 -5.09 -26.17
CA ILE A 186 6.65 -3.99 -26.88
C ILE A 186 5.66 -2.86 -27.19
N TYR A 187 4.46 -3.19 -27.67
CA TYR A 187 3.44 -2.17 -27.93
C TYR A 187 3.01 -1.44 -26.65
N LEU A 188 2.85 -2.16 -25.52
CA LEU A 188 2.55 -1.54 -24.24
C LEU A 188 3.68 -0.61 -23.75
N MET A 189 4.94 -1.02 -23.90
CA MET A 189 6.08 -0.19 -23.53
C MET A 189 6.18 1.08 -24.40
N VAL A 190 6.04 0.93 -25.73
CA VAL A 190 6.10 2.06 -26.65
C VAL A 190 4.91 3.00 -26.44
N SER A 191 3.69 2.47 -26.30
CA SER A 191 2.51 3.31 -26.04
C SER A 191 2.60 3.98 -24.67
N GLY A 192 3.08 3.29 -23.64
CA GLY A 192 3.30 3.87 -22.32
C GLY A 192 4.31 5.01 -22.37
N ALA A 193 5.45 4.83 -23.04
CA ALA A 193 6.44 5.88 -23.21
C ALA A 193 5.90 7.08 -24.00
N ALA A 194 5.08 6.86 -25.00
CA ALA A 194 4.43 7.93 -25.79
C ALA A 194 3.36 8.69 -24.97
N VAL A 195 2.69 8.02 -24.02
CA VAL A 195 1.65 8.63 -23.19
C VAL A 195 2.26 9.55 -22.12
N VAL A 196 3.47 9.28 -21.61
CA VAL A 196 4.10 10.09 -20.54
C VAL A 196 4.17 11.58 -20.89
N PRO A 197 4.72 12.00 -22.05
CA PRO A 197 4.75 13.42 -22.40
C PRO A 197 3.35 14.01 -22.63
N LEU A 198 2.40 13.22 -23.11
CA LEU A 198 1.01 13.68 -23.29
C LEU A 198 0.33 13.93 -21.96
N VAL A 199 0.53 13.06 -20.97
CA VAL A 199 -0.03 13.24 -19.60
C VAL A 199 0.43 14.54 -18.98
N TRP A 200 1.66 14.99 -19.25
CA TRP A 200 2.18 16.25 -18.73
C TRP A 200 1.28 17.45 -19.06
N PHE A 201 0.68 17.50 -20.24
CA PHE A 201 -0.22 18.58 -20.63
C PHE A 201 -1.57 18.56 -19.90
N PHE A 202 -1.99 17.37 -19.43
CA PHE A 202 -3.27 17.20 -18.71
C PHE A 202 -3.12 17.28 -17.19
N LEU A 203 -1.89 17.31 -16.66
CA LEU A 203 -1.65 17.46 -15.24
C LEU A 203 -2.08 18.85 -14.76
N LYS A 204 -2.73 18.89 -13.59
CA LYS A 204 -3.03 20.14 -12.87
C LYS A 204 -1.73 20.75 -12.33
N GLU A 205 -1.73 22.07 -12.10
CA GLU A 205 -0.54 22.80 -11.65
C GLU A 205 0.08 22.23 -10.36
N TYR A 206 -0.75 21.82 -9.37
CA TYR A 206 -0.24 21.23 -8.14
C TYR A 206 0.46 19.86 -8.38
N GLN A 207 0.07 19.12 -9.43
CA GLN A 207 0.68 17.85 -9.81
C GLN A 207 2.02 18.07 -10.50
N LYS A 208 2.07 19.03 -11.44
CA LYS A 208 3.31 19.46 -12.08
C LYS A 208 4.30 19.97 -11.02
N ARG A 209 3.82 20.80 -10.09
CA ARG A 209 4.64 21.34 -9.00
C ARG A 209 5.28 20.23 -8.17
N ARG A 210 4.58 19.14 -7.84
CA ARG A 210 5.16 17.97 -7.12
C ARG A 210 6.30 17.32 -7.88
N ILE A 211 6.19 17.22 -9.23
CA ILE A 211 7.26 16.66 -10.07
C ILE A 211 8.45 17.62 -10.15
N LEU A 212 8.19 18.92 -10.32
CA LEU A 212 9.24 19.93 -10.39
C LEU A 212 10.00 20.05 -9.05
N VAL A 213 9.28 20.08 -7.93
CA VAL A 213 9.85 20.13 -6.58
C VAL A 213 10.65 18.86 -6.25
N PHE A 214 10.26 17.72 -6.82
CA PHE A 214 11.08 16.50 -6.69
C PHE A 214 12.44 16.64 -7.41
N LEU A 215 12.45 17.28 -8.59
CA LEU A 215 13.68 17.52 -9.35
C LEU A 215 14.54 18.62 -8.71
N ASP A 216 13.91 19.65 -8.18
CA ASP A 216 14.54 20.79 -7.53
C ASP A 216 13.72 21.22 -6.30
N PRO A 217 14.04 20.71 -5.09
CA PRO A 217 13.33 21.07 -3.87
C PRO A 217 13.36 22.54 -3.50
N ASP A 218 14.34 23.30 -3.99
CA ASP A 218 14.49 24.73 -3.72
C ASP A 218 13.42 25.59 -4.42
N LEU A 219 12.67 25.02 -5.37
CA LEU A 219 11.53 25.69 -6.01
C LEU A 219 10.36 25.94 -5.06
N ASP A 220 10.26 25.21 -3.95
CA ASP A 220 9.20 25.35 -2.95
C ASP A 220 9.73 25.15 -1.51
N PRO A 221 10.60 26.06 -1.05
CA PRO A 221 11.31 25.89 0.22
C PRO A 221 10.40 26.04 1.46
N LEU A 222 9.14 26.43 1.32
CA LEU A 222 8.14 26.55 2.39
C LEU A 222 6.98 25.58 2.26
N GLY A 223 6.93 24.79 1.18
CA GLY A 223 5.87 23.80 0.92
C GLY A 223 6.41 22.37 0.77
N ALA A 224 6.11 21.72 -0.36
CA ALA A 224 6.49 20.33 -0.58
C ALA A 224 8.01 20.09 -0.57
N GLY A 225 8.82 21.08 -0.99
CA GLY A 225 10.28 21.00 -0.91
C GLY A 225 10.79 20.99 0.53
N TYR A 226 10.16 21.77 1.42
CA TYR A 226 10.49 21.78 2.83
C TYR A 226 10.41 20.38 3.45
N HIS A 227 9.31 19.66 3.18
CA HIS A 227 9.13 18.31 3.71
C HIS A 227 10.24 17.35 3.27
N ILE A 228 10.65 17.42 2.00
CA ILE A 228 11.71 16.57 1.46
C ILE A 228 13.05 16.91 2.10
N ILE A 229 13.36 18.21 2.24
CA ILE A 229 14.62 18.67 2.84
C ILE A 229 14.70 18.26 4.31
N GLN A 230 13.64 18.52 5.09
CA GLN A 230 13.61 18.14 6.51
C GLN A 230 13.66 16.64 6.73
N SER A 231 13.01 15.85 5.87
CA SER A 231 13.08 14.40 5.89
C SER A 231 14.51 13.90 5.66
N LYS A 232 15.23 14.46 4.66
CA LYS A 232 16.65 14.13 4.40
C LYS A 232 17.55 14.52 5.56
N ILE A 233 17.31 15.67 6.19
CA ILE A 233 18.06 16.12 7.38
C ILE A 233 17.82 15.16 8.54
N ALA A 234 16.57 14.75 8.80
CA ALA A 234 16.23 13.79 9.83
C ALA A 234 16.97 12.46 9.62
N ILE A 235 16.84 11.87 8.43
CA ILE A 235 17.51 10.60 8.07
C ILE A 235 19.02 10.72 8.21
N GLY A 236 19.63 11.80 7.68
CA GLY A 236 21.08 12.02 7.74
C GLY A 236 21.58 12.24 9.17
N SER A 237 20.80 12.90 10.01
CA SER A 237 21.16 13.18 11.40
C SER A 237 21.17 11.94 12.30
N GLY A 238 20.48 10.86 11.91
CA GLY A 238 20.47 9.58 12.63
C GLY A 238 21.79 8.80 12.53
N MET A 239 22.67 9.13 11.59
CA MET A 239 23.98 8.48 11.44
C MET A 239 23.86 6.93 11.40
N ILE A 240 24.82 6.21 12.05
CA ILE A 240 24.84 4.73 12.09
C ILE A 240 23.89 4.18 13.15
N SER A 241 23.95 4.69 14.38
CA SER A 241 23.25 4.12 15.55
C SER A 241 21.97 4.83 15.95
N GLY A 242 21.64 5.96 15.31
CA GLY A 242 20.53 6.81 15.70
C GLY A 242 20.82 7.71 16.91
N LYS A 243 19.91 8.64 17.15
CA LYS A 243 19.96 9.55 18.32
C LYS A 243 19.43 8.88 19.60
N GLY A 244 18.68 7.80 19.47
CA GLY A 244 17.99 7.12 20.56
C GLY A 244 16.49 7.37 20.54
N PHE A 245 15.75 6.46 21.16
CA PHE A 245 14.29 6.51 21.27
C PHE A 245 13.83 7.78 21.99
N LEU A 246 12.84 8.50 21.46
CA LEU A 246 12.34 9.79 21.93
C LEU A 246 13.37 10.95 21.88
N GLN A 247 14.50 10.79 21.18
CA GLN A 247 15.55 11.81 21.11
C GLN A 247 15.69 12.40 19.69
N GLY A 248 14.69 12.18 18.81
CA GLY A 248 14.64 12.78 17.48
C GLY A 248 14.40 14.28 17.55
N THR A 249 15.39 15.09 17.18
CA THR A 249 15.32 16.57 17.27
C THR A 249 14.42 17.17 16.18
N GLN A 250 14.38 16.58 14.99
CA GLN A 250 13.51 17.06 13.89
C GLN A 250 12.03 16.83 14.23
N ASN A 251 11.75 15.71 14.91
CA ASN A 251 10.44 15.36 15.42
C ASN A 251 10.04 16.29 16.59
N ALA A 252 10.90 16.44 17.60
CA ALA A 252 10.64 17.25 18.78
C ALA A 252 10.37 18.73 18.45
N LEU A 253 11.01 19.27 17.41
CA LEU A 253 10.80 20.65 16.95
C LEU A 253 9.64 20.79 15.97
N SER A 254 8.90 19.72 15.67
CA SER A 254 7.78 19.68 14.70
C SER A 254 8.15 20.26 13.33
N PHE A 255 9.40 20.06 12.88
CA PHE A 255 9.86 20.51 11.56
C PHE A 255 9.34 19.64 10.42
N LEU A 256 8.83 18.43 10.73
CA LEU A 256 8.24 17.51 9.77
C LEU A 256 6.72 17.50 9.90
N PRO A 257 5.96 18.26 9.09
CA PRO A 257 4.52 18.06 9.01
C PRO A 257 4.19 16.65 8.49
N GLU A 258 3.08 16.06 8.96
CA GLU A 258 2.65 14.69 8.60
C GLU A 258 3.70 13.60 8.91
N GLU A 259 4.54 13.80 9.92
CA GLU A 259 5.58 12.88 10.37
C GLU A 259 5.03 11.51 10.79
N HIS A 260 3.82 11.50 11.33
CA HIS A 260 3.15 10.28 11.79
C HIS A 260 2.48 9.48 10.66
N THR A 261 2.36 10.03 9.45
CA THR A 261 1.74 9.37 8.27
C THR A 261 2.77 9.05 7.20
N ASP A 262 3.11 10.04 6.38
CA ASP A 262 3.89 9.87 5.15
C ASP A 262 5.39 9.79 5.41
N PHE A 263 5.88 10.45 6.48
CA PHE A 263 7.30 10.59 6.79
C PHE A 263 7.74 9.80 8.03
N ILE A 264 6.97 8.81 8.47
CA ILE A 264 7.28 7.99 9.66
C ILE A 264 8.65 7.28 9.56
N PHE A 265 9.08 6.91 8.34
CA PHE A 265 10.39 6.32 8.11
C PHE A 265 11.53 7.28 8.48
N SER A 266 11.34 8.59 8.30
CA SER A 266 12.35 9.59 8.68
C SER A 266 12.53 9.67 10.19
N VAL A 267 11.45 9.56 10.95
CA VAL A 267 11.49 9.49 12.42
C VAL A 267 12.24 8.25 12.88
N LEU A 268 11.93 7.09 12.30
CA LEU A 268 12.62 5.84 12.61
C LEU A 268 14.11 5.96 12.27
N ALA A 269 14.44 6.51 11.11
CA ALA A 269 15.84 6.66 10.67
C ALA A 269 16.60 7.67 11.54
N GLU A 270 15.98 8.72 12.04
CA GLU A 270 16.60 9.67 12.98
C GLU A 270 16.90 9.01 14.31
N GLU A 271 15.96 8.24 14.87
CA GLU A 271 16.08 7.67 16.21
C GLU A 271 16.91 6.38 16.27
N TRP A 272 16.77 5.51 15.25
CA TRP A 272 17.41 4.19 15.21
C TRP A 272 18.58 4.12 14.21
N GLY A 273 18.80 5.19 13.45
CA GLY A 273 19.91 5.35 12.51
C GLY A 273 19.85 4.40 11.33
N PHE A 274 21.00 4.24 10.69
CA PHE A 274 21.18 3.34 9.56
C PHE A 274 20.87 1.88 9.92
N ILE A 275 21.29 1.42 11.10
CA ILE A 275 21.07 0.03 11.54
C ILE A 275 19.58 -0.25 11.63
N GLY A 276 18.80 0.59 12.31
CA GLY A 276 17.34 0.40 12.44
C GLY A 276 16.63 0.46 11.10
N SER A 277 17.04 1.39 10.23
CA SER A 277 16.49 1.51 8.87
C SER A 277 16.75 0.26 8.04
N VAL A 278 17.97 -0.29 8.07
CA VAL A 278 18.32 -1.54 7.38
C VAL A 278 17.52 -2.73 7.93
N VAL A 279 17.39 -2.84 9.25
CA VAL A 279 16.58 -3.90 9.88
C VAL A 279 15.13 -3.84 9.39
N LEU A 280 14.51 -2.66 9.38
CA LEU A 280 13.14 -2.52 8.87
C LEU A 280 13.02 -2.90 7.39
N VAL A 281 13.96 -2.46 6.55
CA VAL A 281 13.98 -2.81 5.11
C VAL A 281 14.15 -4.32 4.92
N LEU A 282 15.03 -4.97 5.69
CA LEU A 282 15.22 -6.43 5.65
C LEU A 282 13.95 -7.19 6.09
N LEU A 283 13.23 -6.71 7.10
CA LEU A 283 11.95 -7.30 7.52
C LEU A 283 10.90 -7.19 6.39
N PHE A 284 10.81 -6.05 5.70
CA PHE A 284 9.92 -5.92 4.54
C PHE A 284 10.36 -6.82 3.38
N LEU A 285 11.65 -6.91 3.08
CA LEU A 285 12.16 -7.83 2.05
C LEU A 285 11.80 -9.28 2.40
N LEU A 286 11.96 -9.67 3.66
CA LEU A 286 11.56 -11.01 4.12
C LEU A 286 10.05 -11.24 3.94
N LEU A 287 9.21 -10.25 4.26
CA LEU A 287 7.76 -10.32 4.06
C LEU A 287 7.40 -10.50 2.57
N ILE A 288 8.06 -9.76 1.68
CA ILE A 288 7.87 -9.82 0.23
C ILE A 288 8.31 -11.20 -0.30
N PHE A 289 9.51 -11.68 0.08
CA PHE A 289 9.98 -13.01 -0.32
C PHE A 289 9.07 -14.11 0.20
N TRP A 290 8.53 -13.97 1.42
CA TRP A 290 7.58 -14.93 1.97
C TRP A 290 6.29 -14.97 1.15
N GLY A 291 5.73 -13.80 0.79
CA GLY A 291 4.57 -13.70 -0.09
C GLY A 291 4.81 -14.34 -1.47
N LEU A 292 5.97 -14.11 -2.09
CA LEU A 292 6.35 -14.75 -3.35
C LEU A 292 6.49 -16.28 -3.22
N LYS A 293 7.06 -16.76 -2.10
CA LYS A 293 7.15 -18.19 -1.81
C LYS A 293 5.76 -18.84 -1.66
N ILE A 294 4.82 -18.14 -1.04
CA ILE A 294 3.41 -18.58 -0.95
C ILE A 294 2.81 -18.68 -2.36
N ALA A 295 3.01 -17.64 -3.19
CA ALA A 295 2.53 -17.63 -4.57
C ALA A 295 3.09 -18.78 -5.40
N GLN A 296 4.40 -19.05 -5.30
CA GLN A 296 5.06 -20.16 -6.02
C GLN A 296 4.59 -21.54 -5.52
N GLY A 297 4.27 -21.67 -4.24
CA GLY A 297 3.80 -22.92 -3.67
C GLY A 297 2.32 -23.22 -3.87
N CYS A 298 1.54 -22.25 -4.39
CA CYS A 298 0.11 -22.42 -4.62
C CYS A 298 -0.14 -23.11 -5.97
N ARG A 299 -0.93 -24.19 -5.97
CA ARG A 299 -1.29 -24.93 -7.20
C ARG A 299 -2.44 -24.29 -7.97
N GLU A 300 -3.27 -23.51 -7.28
CA GLU A 300 -4.46 -22.91 -7.88
C GLU A 300 -4.11 -21.54 -8.48
N PRO A 301 -4.39 -21.32 -9.77
CA PRO A 301 -4.00 -20.06 -10.45
C PRO A 301 -4.58 -18.80 -9.80
N PHE A 302 -5.83 -18.86 -9.31
CA PHE A 302 -6.46 -17.71 -8.63
C PHE A 302 -5.68 -17.33 -7.37
N GLY A 303 -5.37 -18.31 -6.51
CA GLY A 303 -4.59 -18.10 -5.28
C GLY A 303 -3.18 -17.57 -5.56
N THR A 304 -2.51 -18.12 -6.58
CA THR A 304 -1.19 -17.67 -7.02
C THR A 304 -1.21 -16.19 -7.42
N ILE A 305 -2.13 -15.80 -8.31
CA ILE A 305 -2.22 -14.43 -8.83
C ILE A 305 -2.64 -13.45 -7.73
N LEU A 306 -3.56 -13.86 -6.85
CA LEU A 306 -3.96 -13.06 -5.70
C LEU A 306 -2.78 -12.82 -4.74
N ALA A 307 -1.99 -13.86 -4.44
CA ALA A 307 -0.80 -13.74 -3.60
C ALA A 307 0.25 -12.82 -4.22
N VAL A 308 0.49 -12.90 -5.54
CA VAL A 308 1.36 -11.96 -6.27
C VAL A 308 0.83 -10.54 -6.17
N GLY A 309 -0.48 -10.33 -6.34
CA GLY A 309 -1.08 -9.01 -6.24
C GLY A 309 -0.88 -8.36 -4.88
N ILE A 310 -1.15 -9.11 -3.79
CA ILE A 310 -0.97 -8.64 -2.42
C ILE A 310 0.51 -8.33 -2.13
N THR A 311 1.40 -9.22 -2.54
CA THR A 311 2.85 -9.04 -2.37
C THR A 311 3.35 -7.81 -3.13
N SER A 312 2.85 -7.60 -4.37
CA SER A 312 3.17 -6.40 -5.17
C SER A 312 2.62 -5.13 -4.53
N MET A 313 1.45 -5.17 -3.90
CA MET A 313 0.91 -4.03 -3.15
C MET A 313 1.86 -3.62 -2.03
N ILE A 314 2.28 -4.56 -1.20
CA ILE A 314 3.23 -4.30 -0.10
C ILE A 314 4.56 -3.78 -0.66
N PHE A 315 5.11 -4.43 -1.69
CA PHE A 315 6.35 -4.03 -2.35
C PHE A 315 6.32 -2.57 -2.81
N TRP A 316 5.31 -2.20 -3.59
CA TRP A 316 5.21 -0.84 -4.13
C TRP A 316 4.95 0.21 -3.05
N GLN A 317 4.15 -0.11 -2.02
CA GLN A 317 3.97 0.80 -0.89
C GLN A 317 5.27 1.08 -0.15
N VAL A 318 6.08 0.04 0.10
CA VAL A 318 7.39 0.19 0.76
C VAL A 318 8.35 1.02 -0.09
N ILE A 319 8.49 0.68 -1.38
CA ILE A 319 9.39 1.39 -2.31
C ILE A 319 9.00 2.86 -2.45
N ILE A 320 7.71 3.14 -2.63
CA ILE A 320 7.23 4.52 -2.80
C ILE A 320 7.42 5.31 -1.51
N ASN A 321 7.03 4.77 -0.35
CA ASN A 321 7.14 5.49 0.91
C ASN A 321 8.60 5.79 1.27
N ILE A 322 9.46 4.77 1.30
CA ILE A 322 10.89 4.97 1.61
C ILE A 322 11.54 5.83 0.53
N GLY A 323 11.22 5.63 -0.75
CA GLY A 323 11.76 6.42 -1.85
C GLY A 323 11.39 7.91 -1.74
N MET A 324 10.14 8.25 -1.38
CA MET A 324 9.75 9.65 -1.22
C MET A 324 10.37 10.31 0.02
N THR A 325 10.51 9.59 1.14
CA THR A 325 11.16 10.12 2.35
C THR A 325 12.66 10.37 2.13
N MET A 326 13.31 9.53 1.35
CA MET A 326 14.71 9.72 0.94
C MET A 326 14.88 10.75 -0.18
N GLY A 327 13.80 11.27 -0.76
CA GLY A 327 13.82 12.18 -1.90
C GLY A 327 14.27 11.52 -3.20
N LEU A 328 14.07 10.22 -3.37
CA LEU A 328 14.30 9.46 -4.61
C LEU A 328 13.04 9.36 -5.47
N MET A 329 11.88 9.74 -4.93
CA MET A 329 10.59 9.75 -5.60
C MET A 329 9.80 11.00 -5.18
N PRO A 330 8.86 11.49 -6.02
CA PRO A 330 7.99 12.59 -5.65
C PRO A 330 7.08 12.23 -4.47
N VAL A 331 6.76 13.20 -3.64
CA VAL A 331 5.85 13.01 -2.49
C VAL A 331 4.43 12.81 -2.98
N VAL A 332 3.90 11.61 -2.80
CA VAL A 332 2.57 11.21 -3.29
C VAL A 332 1.59 10.79 -2.18
N GLY A 333 2.05 10.73 -0.92
CA GLY A 333 1.19 10.40 0.22
C GLY A 333 0.77 8.93 0.27
N VAL A 334 1.71 8.00 0.12
CA VAL A 334 1.49 6.56 0.26
C VAL A 334 2.05 6.12 1.61
N PRO A 335 1.23 5.61 2.54
CA PRO A 335 1.70 5.20 3.86
C PRO A 335 2.55 3.93 3.81
N LEU A 336 3.51 3.81 4.73
CA LEU A 336 4.33 2.62 4.90
C LEU A 336 3.50 1.50 5.58
N PRO A 337 3.37 0.31 4.96
CA PRO A 337 2.52 -0.76 5.47
C PRO A 337 2.80 -1.12 6.92
N LEU A 338 1.76 -1.19 7.76
CA LEU A 338 1.82 -1.53 9.19
C LEU A 338 2.65 -0.56 10.07
N VAL A 339 3.37 0.39 9.50
CA VAL A 339 4.23 1.32 10.25
C VAL A 339 3.59 2.70 10.36
N SER A 340 3.13 3.27 9.23
CA SER A 340 2.49 4.58 9.22
C SER A 340 1.16 4.60 9.97
N TYR A 341 0.83 5.75 10.55
CA TYR A 341 -0.53 6.02 11.00
C TYR A 341 -1.48 6.04 9.80
N GLY A 342 -2.57 5.27 9.91
CA GLY A 342 -3.58 5.24 8.86
C GLY A 342 -4.49 4.02 8.98
N GLY A 343 -5.67 4.20 9.61
CA GLY A 343 -6.58 3.11 9.89
C GLY A 343 -6.96 2.28 8.68
N SER A 344 -7.33 2.92 7.57
CA SER A 344 -7.73 2.21 6.34
C SER A 344 -6.55 1.47 5.70
N SER A 345 -5.33 2.03 5.73
CA SER A 345 -4.15 1.40 5.16
C SER A 345 -3.72 0.17 5.98
N VAL A 346 -3.70 0.30 7.32
CA VAL A 346 -3.40 -0.82 8.22
C VAL A 346 -4.43 -1.94 8.05
N LEU A 347 -5.72 -1.59 7.97
CA LEU A 347 -6.81 -2.54 7.75
C LEU A 347 -6.64 -3.29 6.42
N THR A 348 -6.38 -2.56 5.32
CA THR A 348 -6.19 -3.13 3.98
C THR A 348 -4.97 -4.04 3.92
N THR A 349 -3.86 -3.62 4.53
CA THR A 349 -2.64 -4.43 4.61
C THR A 349 -2.88 -5.70 5.43
N ALA A 350 -3.58 -5.60 6.57
CA ALA A 350 -3.92 -6.75 7.41
C ALA A 350 -4.85 -7.73 6.70
N ILE A 351 -5.86 -7.25 5.96
CA ILE A 351 -6.70 -8.09 5.08
C ILE A 351 -5.82 -8.79 4.04
N GLY A 352 -4.90 -8.08 3.40
CA GLY A 352 -3.96 -8.66 2.43
C GLY A 352 -3.11 -9.77 3.05
N ILE A 353 -2.50 -9.54 4.21
CA ILE A 353 -1.70 -10.54 4.93
C ILE A 353 -2.59 -11.73 5.33
N GLY A 354 -3.81 -11.51 5.82
CA GLY A 354 -4.78 -12.55 6.13
C GLY A 354 -5.12 -13.41 4.90
N LEU A 355 -5.25 -12.80 3.72
CA LEU A 355 -5.46 -13.52 2.47
C LEU A 355 -4.21 -14.32 2.05
N LEU A 356 -2.99 -13.79 2.24
CA LEU A 356 -1.75 -14.57 2.03
C LEU A 356 -1.71 -15.79 2.95
N MET A 357 -2.06 -15.64 4.23
CA MET A 357 -2.16 -16.74 5.18
C MET A 357 -3.22 -17.77 4.73
N ASN A 358 -4.36 -17.31 4.24
CA ASN A 358 -5.42 -18.16 3.72
C ASN A 358 -4.93 -19.02 2.54
N VAL A 359 -4.24 -18.39 1.57
CA VAL A 359 -3.63 -19.10 0.43
C VAL A 359 -2.57 -20.07 0.93
N SER A 360 -1.71 -19.67 1.87
CA SER A 360 -0.65 -20.53 2.45
C SER A 360 -1.22 -21.77 3.11
N MET A 361 -2.27 -21.64 3.93
CA MET A 361 -2.90 -22.75 4.64
C MET A 361 -3.60 -23.76 3.72
N ARG A 362 -4.16 -23.28 2.60
CA ARG A 362 -4.97 -24.10 1.69
C ARG A 362 -4.21 -24.60 0.46
N ARG A 363 -2.98 -24.17 0.23
CA ARG A 363 -2.17 -24.54 -0.96
C ARG A 363 -1.94 -26.04 -1.12
N PHE A 364 -2.04 -26.81 -0.04
CA PHE A 364 -1.85 -28.28 -0.04
C PHE A 364 -3.16 -29.06 0.03
N MET A 365 -4.30 -28.40 0.20
CA MET A 365 -5.59 -29.07 0.23
C MET A 365 -6.07 -29.31 -1.20
N LEU A 366 -6.04 -30.56 -1.63
CA LEU A 366 -6.75 -31.01 -2.81
C LEU A 366 -8.23 -31.19 -2.41
N GLU A 367 -9.10 -30.34 -2.89
CA GLU A 367 -10.56 -30.57 -2.93
C GLU A 367 -10.95 -31.15 -4.27
#